data_d3ec58e9dab484caf992523cab3e3317
#
_entry.id   d3ec58e9dab484caf992523cab3e3317
#
_cell.length_a   1.000
_cell.length_b   1.000
_cell.length_c   1.000
_cell.angle_alpha   90.00
_cell.angle_beta   90.00
_cell.angle_gamma   90.00
#
_symmetry.space_group_name_H-M   'P 1'
#
loop_
_entity.id
_entity.type
_entity.pdbx_description
1 polymer ?
#
loop_
_entity_poly.entity_id
_entity_poly.type
_entity_poly.pdbx_seq_one_letter_code
_entity_poly.pdbx_strand_id
1 'polypeptide(L)'
;METILNLLRVVWVIFLVLMTFNVLIVVHEWGHFLAARWRGLQVDRFQIWFGKPLWKKTVNGVQYGLGSIPAGGFVALPQMAPMEAIEGKNVNEGEQEDEPRDLPPITPLDKIIVAFAGPLFSFLLAIVFAVAVHFAGKPVDEASSTTVIGGLDPDGPAAESGLKAGDKILSIDGNEVERFLGMIGSVQWNIASGTSNPIIIEVERPGEGLKTLAVKMPSDEEKAAEEEKKNKPWWKAFVERPELRKIGIGPRITPIIGQVLDPGPGTEAGLKVGDIVEKINGQAMISLSDVYAFQTEHVGEPLTYSVIRGEDKQKFELTVVPRLPVEPSDAKEPLWGIGMDRAGVRGMSYPGIADQVIKSLLMMKNTLGAIVTPKSEVSVSHLSGPVGIMGLYYDLFSMENGWRFVLWFSVIMNVNLAVLNLLPFPVLDGGHIVMATFEWVSRKPVKFRVLEMIQTAFVVLLLGFMIFVTMKDVGDRVNGADSGGKLRFAPVEGTPPVQPSAGKK
;
A
#
# COMPACT_ATOMS: atom_id res chain seq x y z
N MET A 1 -15.22 -5.84 -28.98
CA MET A 1 -15.90 -6.38 -27.77
C MET A 1 -14.97 -6.33 -26.56
N GLU A 2 -13.74 -6.81 -26.66
CA GLU A 2 -12.75 -6.78 -25.56
C GLU A 2 -12.48 -5.38 -25.00
N THR A 3 -12.31 -4.37 -25.85
CA THR A 3 -12.07 -2.98 -25.41
C THR A 3 -13.21 -2.45 -24.54
N ILE A 4 -14.46 -2.76 -24.90
CA ILE A 4 -15.63 -2.33 -24.12
C ILE A 4 -15.68 -3.06 -22.77
N LEU A 5 -15.41 -4.37 -22.76
CA LEU A 5 -15.36 -5.15 -21.53
C LEU A 5 -14.25 -4.67 -20.59
N ASN A 6 -13.07 -4.34 -21.13
CA ASN A 6 -11.97 -3.77 -20.35
C ASN A 6 -12.36 -2.40 -19.78
N LEU A 7 -13.00 -1.53 -20.58
CA LEU A 7 -13.46 -0.24 -20.08
C LEU A 7 -14.50 -0.40 -18.96
N LEU A 8 -15.47 -1.29 -19.12
CA LEU A 8 -16.49 -1.59 -18.10
C LEU A 8 -15.82 -2.13 -16.81
N ARG A 9 -14.81 -2.98 -16.93
CA ARG A 9 -14.04 -3.49 -15.78
C ARG A 9 -13.34 -2.34 -15.04
N VAL A 10 -12.66 -1.46 -15.76
CA VAL A 10 -11.99 -0.29 -15.16
C VAL A 10 -12.98 0.60 -14.41
N VAL A 11 -14.11 0.94 -15.06
CA VAL A 11 -15.18 1.75 -14.45
C VAL A 11 -15.74 1.07 -13.19
N TRP A 12 -15.95 -0.24 -13.24
CA TRP A 12 -16.43 -1.02 -12.10
C TRP A 12 -15.45 -1.01 -10.92
N VAL A 13 -14.16 -1.21 -11.20
CA VAL A 13 -13.12 -1.16 -10.14
C VAL A 13 -13.03 0.23 -9.52
N ILE A 14 -13.06 1.30 -10.33
CA ILE A 14 -13.09 2.68 -9.82
C ILE A 14 -14.32 2.90 -8.93
N PHE A 15 -15.49 2.41 -9.33
CA PHE A 15 -16.70 2.48 -8.52
C PHE A 15 -16.52 1.77 -7.18
N LEU A 16 -15.94 0.57 -7.15
CA LEU A 16 -15.66 -0.17 -5.90
C LEU A 16 -14.68 0.58 -4.99
N VAL A 17 -13.64 1.18 -5.55
CA VAL A 17 -12.68 2.03 -4.80
C VAL A 17 -13.41 3.19 -4.14
N LEU A 18 -14.19 3.95 -4.91
CA LEU A 18 -14.96 5.08 -4.40
C LEU A 18 -15.96 4.64 -3.32
N MET A 19 -16.65 3.52 -3.52
CA MET A 19 -17.59 2.97 -2.53
C MET A 19 -16.88 2.59 -1.23
N THR A 20 -15.70 1.97 -1.32
CA THR A 20 -14.91 1.62 -0.13
C THR A 20 -14.54 2.87 0.66
N PHE A 21 -13.99 3.89 0.00
CA PHE A 21 -13.68 5.17 0.65
C PHE A 21 -14.90 5.82 1.28
N ASN A 22 -16.03 5.79 0.57
CA ASN A 22 -17.27 6.34 1.11
C ASN A 22 -17.72 5.64 2.39
N VAL A 23 -17.62 4.31 2.45
CA VAL A 23 -17.97 3.56 3.68
C VAL A 23 -17.08 4.00 4.85
N LEU A 24 -15.77 4.14 4.64
CA LEU A 24 -14.84 4.56 5.70
C LEU A 24 -15.21 5.95 6.24
N ILE A 25 -15.47 6.91 5.36
CA ILE A 25 -15.78 8.30 5.72
C ILE A 25 -17.18 8.40 6.34
N VAL A 26 -18.18 7.81 5.72
CA VAL A 26 -19.58 7.88 6.19
C VAL A 26 -19.74 7.29 7.59
N VAL A 27 -19.05 6.18 7.88
CA VAL A 27 -19.10 5.59 9.23
C VAL A 27 -18.42 6.48 10.26
N HIS A 28 -17.31 7.12 9.91
CA HIS A 28 -16.64 8.11 10.76
C HIS A 28 -17.58 9.29 11.07
N GLU A 29 -18.15 9.94 10.05
CA GLU A 29 -19.08 11.06 10.19
C GLU A 29 -20.36 10.65 10.95
N TRP A 30 -20.80 9.42 10.74
CA TRP A 30 -21.95 8.90 11.49
C TRP A 30 -21.67 8.82 12.98
N GLY A 31 -20.43 8.53 13.38
CA GLY A 31 -20.01 8.60 14.79
C GLY A 31 -20.27 9.96 15.40
N HIS A 32 -19.81 11.04 14.77
CA HIS A 32 -20.06 12.43 15.19
C HIS A 32 -21.55 12.75 15.23
N PHE A 33 -22.27 12.39 14.18
CA PHE A 33 -23.71 12.61 14.08
C PHE A 33 -24.49 11.96 15.22
N LEU A 34 -24.25 10.68 15.50
CA LEU A 34 -24.97 9.97 16.57
C LEU A 34 -24.62 10.53 17.95
N ALA A 35 -23.36 10.83 18.20
CA ALA A 35 -22.93 11.42 19.46
C ALA A 35 -23.52 12.82 19.67
N ALA A 36 -23.53 13.68 18.65
CA ALA A 36 -24.15 14.99 18.69
C ALA A 36 -25.63 14.89 19.02
N ARG A 37 -26.36 14.01 18.33
CA ARG A 37 -27.80 13.77 18.61
C ARG A 37 -28.02 13.23 20.02
N TRP A 38 -27.17 12.31 20.48
CA TRP A 38 -27.27 11.74 21.83
C TRP A 38 -27.02 12.78 22.92
N ARG A 39 -26.09 13.72 22.68
CA ARG A 39 -25.79 14.81 23.62
C ARG A 39 -26.72 16.02 23.49
N GLY A 40 -27.70 16.00 22.59
CA GLY A 40 -28.66 17.08 22.39
C GLY A 40 -28.11 18.28 21.62
N LEU A 41 -27.00 18.15 20.91
CA LEU A 41 -26.49 19.17 20.00
C LEU A 41 -27.41 19.30 18.79
N GLN A 42 -27.51 20.51 18.28
CA GLN A 42 -28.18 20.76 17.01
C GLN A 42 -27.30 20.25 15.87
N VAL A 43 -27.92 19.47 14.97
CA VAL A 43 -27.27 19.03 13.73
C VAL A 43 -28.04 19.68 12.59
N ASP A 44 -27.39 20.58 11.86
CA ASP A 44 -28.02 21.27 10.74
C ASP A 44 -27.95 20.45 9.48
N ARG A 45 -26.78 19.82 9.22
CA ARG A 45 -26.55 19.06 7.99
C ARG A 45 -25.70 17.80 8.23
N PHE A 46 -26.04 16.75 7.53
CA PHE A 46 -25.23 15.55 7.34
C PHE A 46 -25.03 15.36 5.85
N GLN A 47 -23.84 15.62 5.36
CA GLN A 47 -23.55 15.55 3.92
C GLN A 47 -22.44 14.56 3.64
N ILE A 48 -22.73 13.64 2.74
CA ILE A 48 -21.73 12.76 2.11
C ILE A 48 -21.20 13.50 0.89
N TRP A 49 -19.87 13.52 0.70
CA TRP A 49 -19.18 14.28 -0.33
C TRP A 49 -19.21 15.80 -0.15
N PHE A 50 -18.15 16.43 -0.61
CA PHE A 50 -18.06 17.90 -0.60
C PHE A 50 -18.76 18.52 -1.82
N GLY A 51 -18.84 19.85 -1.81
CA GLY A 51 -19.36 20.65 -2.91
C GLY A 51 -20.87 20.84 -2.89
N LYS A 52 -21.40 21.34 -4.02
CA LYS A 52 -22.84 21.62 -4.15
C LYS A 52 -23.63 20.31 -4.05
N PRO A 53 -24.73 20.26 -3.26
CA PRO A 53 -25.52 19.04 -3.14
C PRO A 53 -26.20 18.67 -4.47
N LEU A 54 -25.92 17.46 -4.95
CA LEU A 54 -26.63 16.83 -6.08
C LEU A 54 -28.03 16.37 -5.65
N TRP A 55 -28.16 16.00 -4.39
CA TRP A 55 -29.41 15.62 -3.75
C TRP A 55 -29.41 16.11 -2.31
N LYS A 56 -30.56 16.62 -1.86
CA LYS A 56 -30.79 17.02 -0.47
C LYS A 56 -32.21 16.73 -0.03
N LYS A 57 -32.37 16.34 1.23
CA LYS A 57 -33.67 16.12 1.88
C LYS A 57 -33.57 16.48 3.36
N THR A 58 -34.51 17.28 3.84
CA THR A 58 -34.58 17.63 5.26
C THR A 58 -35.54 16.68 5.98
N VAL A 59 -35.06 16.04 7.06
CA VAL A 59 -35.84 15.14 7.91
C VAL A 59 -35.56 15.50 9.36
N ASN A 60 -36.62 15.77 10.13
CA ASN A 60 -36.54 16.14 11.55
C ASN A 60 -35.55 17.29 11.86
N GLY A 61 -35.52 18.31 11.00
CA GLY A 61 -34.63 19.46 11.15
C GLY A 61 -33.22 19.29 10.65
N VAL A 62 -32.78 18.06 10.25
CA VAL A 62 -31.46 17.78 9.69
C VAL A 62 -31.55 17.71 8.17
N GLN A 63 -30.70 18.44 7.47
CA GLN A 63 -30.55 18.33 6.02
C GLN A 63 -29.57 17.21 5.69
N TYR A 64 -30.05 16.13 5.12
CA TYR A 64 -29.24 15.06 4.52
C TYR A 64 -28.91 15.41 3.08
N GLY A 65 -27.67 15.24 2.66
CA GLY A 65 -27.24 15.60 1.31
C GLY A 65 -26.15 14.69 0.73
N LEU A 66 -26.09 14.66 -0.61
CA LEU A 66 -25.01 14.07 -1.38
C LEU A 66 -24.37 15.19 -2.20
N GLY A 67 -23.09 15.48 -1.96
CA GLY A 67 -22.33 16.51 -2.67
C GLY A 67 -21.89 16.10 -4.07
N SER A 68 -21.27 17.02 -4.79
CA SER A 68 -20.82 16.82 -6.18
C SER A 68 -19.38 16.29 -6.30
N ILE A 69 -18.58 16.36 -5.24
CA ILE A 69 -17.19 15.93 -5.23
C ILE A 69 -17.09 14.66 -4.40
N PRO A 70 -16.81 13.50 -5.02
CA PRO A 70 -16.84 12.19 -4.35
C PRO A 70 -15.64 11.97 -3.41
N ALA A 71 -15.43 12.91 -2.50
CA ALA A 71 -14.41 12.89 -1.49
C ALA A 71 -14.94 13.50 -0.20
N GLY A 72 -14.65 12.87 0.94
CA GLY A 72 -15.02 13.41 2.25
C GLY A 72 -16.53 13.32 2.58
N GLY A 73 -16.87 14.00 3.62
CA GLY A 73 -18.21 14.18 4.17
C GLY A 73 -18.10 15.14 5.35
N PHE A 74 -19.21 15.59 5.90
CA PHE A 74 -19.21 16.41 7.11
C PHE A 74 -20.55 16.41 7.82
N VAL A 75 -20.49 16.67 9.13
CA VAL A 75 -21.64 16.92 9.99
C VAL A 75 -21.59 18.38 10.45
N ALA A 76 -22.52 19.22 9.98
CA ALA A 76 -22.58 20.61 10.41
C ALA A 76 -23.15 20.70 11.83
N LEU A 77 -22.32 21.14 12.78
CA LEU A 77 -22.61 21.30 14.20
C LEU A 77 -22.42 22.77 14.63
N PRO A 78 -23.44 23.62 14.58
CA PRO A 78 -23.30 25.06 14.84
C PRO A 78 -22.65 25.40 16.18
N GLN A 79 -22.86 24.57 17.21
CA GLN A 79 -22.25 24.73 18.52
C GLN A 79 -20.77 24.36 18.57
N MET A 80 -20.27 23.68 17.53
CA MET A 80 -18.86 23.35 17.33
C MET A 80 -18.29 24.17 16.15
N ALA A 81 -18.67 25.44 16.05
CA ALA A 81 -18.43 26.36 14.94
C ALA A 81 -17.03 26.34 14.27
N PRO A 82 -15.91 26.02 14.97
CA PRO A 82 -14.61 25.85 14.31
C PRO A 82 -14.56 24.71 13.30
N MET A 83 -15.36 23.65 13.48
CA MET A 83 -15.43 22.54 12.50
C MET A 83 -16.13 22.99 11.22
N GLU A 84 -17.20 23.75 11.34
CA GLU A 84 -18.00 24.22 10.20
C GLU A 84 -17.21 25.15 9.24
N ALA A 85 -16.28 25.93 9.76
CA ALA A 85 -15.42 26.81 8.96
C ALA A 85 -14.44 26.05 8.05
N ILE A 86 -14.08 24.81 8.40
CA ILE A 86 -13.15 23.97 7.67
C ILE A 86 -13.88 23.04 6.71
N GLU A 87 -15.03 22.50 7.14
CA GLU A 87 -15.81 21.51 6.40
C GLU A 87 -16.70 22.12 5.29
N GLY A 88 -16.65 23.42 5.12
CA GLY A 88 -17.27 24.14 4.02
C GLY A 88 -18.45 24.99 4.43
N LYS A 89 -18.19 26.24 4.81
CA LYS A 89 -19.13 27.31 4.51
C LYS A 89 -19.35 27.24 2.99
N ASN A 90 -20.48 26.68 2.57
CA ASN A 90 -21.00 27.02 1.27
C ASN A 90 -21.24 28.53 1.28
N VAL A 91 -20.32 29.27 0.68
CA VAL A 91 -20.56 30.63 0.27
C VAL A 91 -21.61 30.56 -0.83
N ASN A 92 -22.84 30.31 -0.47
CA ASN A 92 -23.97 30.67 -1.29
C ASN A 92 -24.06 32.21 -1.16
N GLU A 93 -23.48 32.88 -2.13
CA GLU A 93 -23.73 34.29 -2.37
C GLU A 93 -25.26 34.48 -2.40
N GLY A 94 -25.84 34.97 -1.27
CA GLY A 94 -27.26 35.35 -1.23
C GLY A 94 -28.06 34.92 -0.02
N GLU A 95 -27.56 34.09 0.89
CA GLU A 95 -28.26 33.87 2.16
C GLU A 95 -27.69 34.83 3.21
N GLN A 96 -28.60 35.64 3.76
CA GLN A 96 -28.37 36.63 4.82
C GLN A 96 -27.54 36.03 5.95
N GLU A 97 -26.62 36.82 6.53
CA GLU A 97 -25.97 36.48 7.80
C GLU A 97 -27.06 35.99 8.76
N ASP A 98 -27.01 34.71 9.10
CA ASP A 98 -27.95 34.09 10.04
C ASP A 98 -27.93 34.93 11.33
N GLU A 99 -29.10 35.43 11.72
CA GLU A 99 -29.29 36.05 13.03
C GLU A 99 -28.71 35.12 14.11
N PRO A 100 -28.15 35.67 15.21
CA PRO A 100 -27.59 34.86 16.30
C PRO A 100 -28.67 33.88 16.79
N ARG A 101 -28.55 32.62 16.39
CA ARG A 101 -29.45 31.56 16.85
C ARG A 101 -29.20 31.35 18.34
N ASP A 102 -30.27 31.34 19.13
CA ASP A 102 -30.21 30.99 20.55
C ASP A 102 -30.04 29.48 20.68
N LEU A 103 -28.75 29.02 20.55
CA LEU A 103 -28.39 27.60 20.60
C LEU A 103 -28.22 27.14 22.05
N PRO A 104 -28.71 25.95 22.43
CA PRO A 104 -28.50 25.42 23.77
C PRO A 104 -27.00 25.41 24.12
N PRO A 105 -26.64 25.83 25.35
CA PRO A 105 -25.22 25.79 25.76
C PRO A 105 -24.73 24.36 25.83
N ILE A 106 -23.50 24.12 25.28
CA ILE A 106 -22.83 22.83 25.34
C ILE A 106 -21.67 22.85 26.31
N THR A 107 -21.45 21.75 26.99
CA THR A 107 -20.31 21.60 27.90
C THR A 107 -19.05 21.18 27.15
N PRO A 108 -17.83 21.45 27.69
CA PRO A 108 -16.60 20.93 27.13
C PRO A 108 -16.60 19.40 27.01
N LEU A 109 -17.26 18.68 27.91
CA LEU A 109 -17.43 17.24 27.85
C LEU A 109 -18.24 16.79 26.63
N ASP A 110 -19.27 17.53 26.25
CA ASP A 110 -20.09 17.26 25.07
C ASP A 110 -19.22 17.37 23.80
N LYS A 111 -18.38 18.42 23.72
CA LYS A 111 -17.41 18.61 22.63
C LYS A 111 -16.43 17.43 22.52
N ILE A 112 -15.90 16.96 23.67
CA ILE A 112 -14.97 15.81 23.72
C ILE A 112 -15.66 14.53 23.24
N ILE A 113 -16.87 14.25 23.72
CA ILE A 113 -17.63 13.05 23.35
C ILE A 113 -17.91 13.04 21.84
N VAL A 114 -18.37 14.16 21.30
CA VAL A 114 -18.70 14.28 19.88
C VAL A 114 -17.44 14.14 19.03
N ALA A 115 -16.35 14.83 19.36
CA ALA A 115 -15.10 14.73 18.63
C ALA A 115 -14.48 13.32 18.71
N PHE A 116 -14.59 12.64 19.84
CA PHE A 116 -14.07 11.26 20.00
C PHE A 116 -14.91 10.22 19.23
N ALA A 117 -16.18 10.48 18.97
CA ALA A 117 -17.10 9.50 18.39
C ALA A 117 -16.76 9.12 16.96
N GLY A 118 -16.27 10.05 16.11
CA GLY A 118 -15.81 9.74 14.77
C GLY A 118 -14.68 8.71 14.76
N PRO A 119 -13.53 8.98 15.41
CA PRO A 119 -12.45 8.02 15.59
C PRO A 119 -12.90 6.68 16.19
N LEU A 120 -13.80 6.70 17.19
CA LEU A 120 -14.35 5.49 17.78
C LEU A 120 -15.09 4.64 16.75
N PHE A 121 -15.94 5.25 15.91
CA PHE A 121 -16.69 4.53 14.89
C PHE A 121 -15.78 3.99 13.79
N SER A 122 -14.74 4.71 13.40
CA SER A 122 -13.69 4.16 12.51
C SER A 122 -13.00 2.95 13.13
N PHE A 123 -12.67 3.00 14.42
CA PHE A 123 -12.08 1.87 15.14
C PHE A 123 -13.03 0.67 15.21
N LEU A 124 -14.31 0.89 15.48
CA LEU A 124 -15.33 -0.16 15.46
C LEU A 124 -15.48 -0.78 14.06
N LEU A 125 -15.42 0.03 13.00
CA LEU A 125 -15.44 -0.47 11.63
C LEU A 125 -14.19 -1.30 11.31
N ALA A 126 -13.01 -0.93 11.84
CA ALA A 126 -11.81 -1.76 11.74
C ALA A 126 -12.03 -3.16 12.35
N ILE A 127 -12.69 -3.22 13.50
CA ILE A 127 -13.05 -4.51 14.13
C ILE A 127 -14.00 -5.32 13.23
N VAL A 128 -15.01 -4.70 12.64
CA VAL A 128 -15.95 -5.37 11.71
C VAL A 128 -15.17 -5.96 10.51
N PHE A 129 -14.26 -5.20 9.91
CA PHE A 129 -13.41 -5.72 8.84
C PHE A 129 -12.47 -6.83 9.34
N ALA A 130 -11.90 -6.70 10.55
CA ALA A 130 -11.03 -7.73 11.12
C ALA A 130 -11.78 -9.05 11.36
N VAL A 131 -13.05 -8.99 11.78
CA VAL A 131 -13.94 -10.15 11.87
C VAL A 131 -14.16 -10.77 10.48
N ALA A 132 -14.45 -9.95 9.48
CA ALA A 132 -14.62 -10.43 8.10
C ALA A 132 -13.34 -11.13 7.58
N VAL A 133 -12.15 -10.55 7.81
CA VAL A 133 -10.86 -11.16 7.44
C VAL A 133 -10.61 -12.46 8.21
N HIS A 134 -10.95 -12.53 9.49
CA HIS A 134 -10.79 -13.74 10.30
C HIS A 134 -11.53 -14.93 9.68
N PHE A 135 -12.76 -14.73 9.20
CA PHE A 135 -13.55 -15.80 8.57
C PHE A 135 -13.22 -16.00 7.08
N ALA A 136 -12.99 -14.93 6.33
CA ALA A 136 -12.69 -15.02 4.91
C ALA A 136 -11.28 -15.54 4.63
N GLY A 137 -10.34 -15.29 5.52
CA GLY A 137 -8.92 -15.50 5.33
C GLY A 137 -8.28 -14.40 4.47
N LYS A 138 -6.97 -14.23 4.64
CA LYS A 138 -6.12 -13.34 3.84
C LYS A 138 -5.12 -14.18 3.06
N PRO A 139 -4.97 -14.00 1.74
CA PRO A 139 -3.90 -14.64 1.00
C PRO A 139 -2.52 -14.21 1.54
N VAL A 140 -1.59 -15.14 1.59
CA VAL A 140 -0.19 -14.91 1.95
C VAL A 140 0.69 -15.49 0.86
N ASP A 141 1.76 -14.79 0.55
CA ASP A 141 2.81 -15.23 -0.35
C ASP A 141 3.97 -15.89 0.41
N GLU A 142 4.86 -16.51 -0.32
CA GLU A 142 6.00 -17.21 0.25
C GLU A 142 6.98 -16.23 0.93
N ALA A 143 7.15 -15.02 0.37
CA ALA A 143 8.01 -13.99 0.95
C ALA A 143 7.51 -13.47 2.31
N SER A 144 6.20 -13.57 2.58
CA SER A 144 5.58 -13.22 3.87
C SER A 144 5.68 -14.34 4.91
N SER A 145 6.25 -15.50 4.57
CA SER A 145 6.34 -16.68 5.45
C SER A 145 7.74 -17.26 5.56
N THR A 146 8.72 -16.73 4.83
CA THR A 146 10.13 -17.15 4.89
C THR A 146 11.03 -16.05 5.41
N THR A 147 12.16 -16.42 6.00
CA THR A 147 13.30 -15.53 6.28
C THR A 147 14.57 -16.01 5.56
N VAL A 148 14.45 -17.02 4.68
CA VAL A 148 15.56 -17.60 3.95
C VAL A 148 15.94 -16.72 2.77
N ILE A 149 17.22 -16.43 2.62
CA ILE A 149 17.76 -15.70 1.47
C ILE A 149 17.67 -16.60 0.23
N GLY A 150 16.99 -16.13 -0.81
CA GLY A 150 16.88 -16.80 -2.10
C GLY A 150 17.90 -16.35 -3.12
N GLY A 151 18.34 -15.10 -3.03
CA GLY A 151 19.34 -14.54 -3.93
C GLY A 151 20.01 -13.33 -3.35
N LEU A 152 21.21 -13.02 -3.84
CA LEU A 152 21.98 -11.85 -3.49
C LEU A 152 22.38 -11.10 -4.76
N ASP A 153 22.44 -9.78 -4.64
CA ASP A 153 23.14 -8.95 -5.61
C ASP A 153 24.66 -9.22 -5.48
N PRO A 154 25.34 -9.71 -6.53
CA PRO A 154 26.76 -10.04 -6.44
C PRO A 154 27.65 -8.86 -6.03
N ASP A 155 27.27 -7.65 -6.45
CA ASP A 155 27.99 -6.41 -6.17
C ASP A 155 27.40 -5.66 -4.95
N GLY A 156 26.46 -6.28 -4.23
CA GLY A 156 25.78 -5.69 -3.11
C GLY A 156 26.47 -5.88 -1.76
N PRO A 157 26.17 -5.01 -0.76
CA PRO A 157 26.78 -5.05 0.58
C PRO A 157 26.64 -6.40 1.29
N ALA A 158 25.55 -7.14 1.00
CA ALA A 158 25.32 -8.45 1.59
C ALA A 158 26.32 -9.50 1.08
N ALA A 159 26.63 -9.51 -0.21
CA ALA A 159 27.58 -10.43 -0.79
C ALA A 159 29.00 -10.18 -0.25
N GLU A 160 29.41 -8.92 -0.15
CA GLU A 160 30.70 -8.53 0.43
C GLU A 160 30.84 -8.94 1.91
N SER A 161 29.76 -8.98 2.66
CA SER A 161 29.75 -9.39 4.08
C SER A 161 29.86 -10.90 4.28
N GLY A 162 29.76 -11.69 3.21
CA GLY A 162 29.78 -13.16 3.25
C GLY A 162 28.43 -13.81 3.54
N LEU A 163 27.31 -13.08 3.43
CA LEU A 163 25.96 -13.68 3.35
C LEU A 163 25.85 -14.56 2.10
N LYS A 164 25.05 -15.62 2.17
CA LYS A 164 24.86 -16.57 1.08
C LYS A 164 23.39 -16.90 0.85
N ALA A 165 23.05 -17.27 -0.37
CA ALA A 165 21.75 -17.88 -0.66
C ALA A 165 21.61 -19.17 0.17
N GLY A 166 20.40 -19.36 0.76
CA GLY A 166 20.13 -20.45 1.69
C GLY A 166 20.33 -20.10 3.16
N ASP A 167 20.97 -18.97 3.51
CA ASP A 167 21.05 -18.50 4.88
C ASP A 167 19.64 -18.14 5.38
N LYS A 168 19.27 -18.64 6.56
CA LYS A 168 18.01 -18.27 7.25
C LYS A 168 18.30 -17.15 8.24
N ILE A 169 17.78 -15.97 8.00
CA ILE A 169 17.95 -14.83 8.88
C ILE A 169 17.12 -15.04 10.14
N LEU A 170 17.73 -14.89 11.32
CA LEU A 170 17.11 -15.02 12.63
C LEU A 170 16.87 -13.67 13.27
N SER A 171 17.87 -12.78 13.22
CA SER A 171 17.77 -11.43 13.78
C SER A 171 18.55 -10.41 12.97
N ILE A 172 18.16 -9.13 13.09
CA ILE A 172 18.83 -7.97 12.52
C ILE A 172 18.97 -6.93 13.62
N ASP A 173 20.20 -6.53 13.93
CA ASP A 173 20.53 -5.61 15.03
C ASP A 173 19.86 -6.03 16.37
N GLY A 174 19.79 -7.34 16.63
CA GLY A 174 19.14 -7.94 17.81
C GLY A 174 17.62 -8.02 17.76
N ASN A 175 16.97 -7.54 16.68
CA ASN A 175 15.53 -7.71 16.48
C ASN A 175 15.25 -9.01 15.75
N GLU A 176 14.48 -9.90 16.34
CA GLU A 176 14.04 -11.15 15.72
C GLU A 176 13.19 -10.88 14.47
N VAL A 177 13.36 -11.71 13.44
CA VAL A 177 12.58 -11.64 12.19
C VAL A 177 11.86 -12.95 11.93
N GLU A 178 10.60 -12.83 11.49
CA GLU A 178 9.71 -13.98 11.21
C GLU A 178 9.36 -14.11 9.73
N ARG A 179 9.64 -13.07 8.95
CA ARG A 179 9.27 -12.98 7.53
C ARG A 179 10.24 -12.09 6.76
N PHE A 180 10.25 -12.24 5.44
CA PHE A 180 11.10 -11.39 4.60
C PHE A 180 10.45 -10.04 4.31
N LEU A 181 9.18 -10.05 3.87
CA LEU A 181 8.41 -8.85 3.52
C LEU A 181 7.39 -8.48 4.60
N GLY A 182 7.13 -7.18 4.71
CA GLY A 182 6.15 -6.60 5.65
C GLY A 182 6.76 -5.51 6.51
N MET A 183 5.97 -4.94 7.44
CA MET A 183 6.40 -3.84 8.31
C MET A 183 6.68 -4.26 9.77
N ILE A 184 6.32 -5.47 10.15
CA ILE A 184 6.51 -5.96 11.52
C ILE A 184 7.25 -7.28 11.47
N GLY A 185 8.36 -7.39 12.22
CA GLY A 185 9.16 -8.59 12.29
C GLY A 185 9.67 -9.05 10.91
N SER A 186 9.96 -8.12 10.00
CA SER A 186 10.43 -8.45 8.67
C SER A 186 11.86 -8.03 8.44
N VAL A 187 12.55 -8.79 7.62
CA VAL A 187 13.90 -8.49 7.15
C VAL A 187 13.94 -7.13 6.47
N GLN A 188 13.04 -6.90 5.51
CA GLN A 188 12.99 -5.67 4.74
C GLN A 188 12.80 -4.42 5.61
N TRP A 189 11.86 -4.46 6.57
CA TRP A 189 11.59 -3.29 7.40
C TRP A 189 12.74 -2.99 8.37
N ASN A 190 13.33 -4.02 9.01
CA ASN A 190 14.46 -3.82 9.92
C ASN A 190 15.67 -3.22 9.19
N ILE A 191 15.91 -3.60 7.94
CA ILE A 191 16.97 -2.99 7.12
C ILE A 191 16.60 -1.56 6.75
N ALA A 192 15.39 -1.32 6.22
CA ALA A 192 14.97 -0.03 5.70
C ALA A 192 14.86 1.06 6.79
N SER A 193 14.38 0.72 7.98
CA SER A 193 14.21 1.65 9.11
C SER A 193 15.41 1.72 10.06
N GLY A 194 16.35 0.79 9.93
CA GLY A 194 17.55 0.72 10.76
C GLY A 194 18.51 1.88 10.51
N THR A 195 19.30 2.24 11.53
CA THR A 195 20.31 3.32 11.47
C THR A 195 21.72 2.83 11.73
N SER A 196 21.90 1.55 12.08
CA SER A 196 23.19 0.94 12.39
C SER A 196 24.08 0.83 11.15
N ASN A 197 25.37 1.12 11.30
CA ASN A 197 26.38 0.84 10.28
C ASN A 197 27.68 0.42 10.99
N PRO A 198 28.09 -0.85 10.90
CA PRO A 198 27.49 -1.95 10.13
C PRO A 198 26.15 -2.45 10.72
N ILE A 199 25.32 -3.11 9.88
CA ILE A 199 24.15 -3.87 10.28
C ILE A 199 24.63 -5.24 10.77
N ILE A 200 24.20 -5.66 11.95
CA ILE A 200 24.52 -6.98 12.47
C ILE A 200 23.40 -7.97 12.12
N ILE A 201 23.72 -9.01 11.38
CA ILE A 201 22.75 -10.02 10.95
C ILE A 201 23.17 -11.38 11.48
N GLU A 202 22.27 -12.02 12.23
CA GLU A 202 22.42 -13.39 12.68
C GLU A 202 21.68 -14.33 11.75
N VAL A 203 22.38 -15.33 11.26
CA VAL A 203 21.82 -16.32 10.33
C VAL A 203 22.12 -17.74 10.79
N GLU A 204 21.22 -18.65 10.44
CA GLU A 204 21.45 -20.09 10.51
C GLU A 204 21.81 -20.58 9.09
N ARG A 205 23.05 -21.02 8.90
CA ARG A 205 23.57 -21.51 7.62
C ARG A 205 23.51 -23.03 7.58
N PRO A 206 22.87 -23.63 6.56
CA PRO A 206 22.82 -25.09 6.41
C PRO A 206 24.22 -25.71 6.41
N GLY A 207 24.45 -26.67 7.31
CA GLY A 207 25.74 -27.37 7.45
C GLY A 207 26.84 -26.63 8.22
N GLU A 208 26.71 -25.34 8.49
CA GLU A 208 27.71 -24.54 9.19
C GLU A 208 27.20 -23.97 10.55
N GLY A 209 25.88 -24.03 10.81
CA GLY A 209 25.25 -23.52 12.05
C GLY A 209 25.09 -22.02 12.11
N LEU A 210 25.08 -21.47 13.32
CA LEU A 210 24.86 -20.04 13.58
C LEU A 210 26.08 -19.21 13.14
N LYS A 211 25.81 -18.09 12.47
CA LYS A 211 26.79 -17.09 12.02
C LYS A 211 26.29 -15.69 12.37
N THR A 212 27.19 -14.84 12.80
CA THR A 212 26.94 -13.41 12.96
C THR A 212 27.77 -12.65 11.94
N LEU A 213 27.14 -11.89 11.08
CA LEU A 213 27.76 -11.18 9.98
C LEU A 213 27.50 -9.68 10.11
N ALA A 214 28.50 -8.86 9.76
CA ALA A 214 28.43 -7.42 9.83
C ALA A 214 28.39 -6.86 8.39
N VAL A 215 27.24 -6.34 7.97
CA VAL A 215 27.01 -5.77 6.65
C VAL A 215 27.29 -4.28 6.69
N LYS A 216 28.36 -3.82 6.03
CA LYS A 216 28.68 -2.40 5.90
C LYS A 216 27.82 -1.77 4.83
N MET A 217 27.20 -0.62 5.17
CA MET A 217 26.49 0.18 4.19
C MET A 217 27.41 1.26 3.59
N PRO A 218 27.20 1.65 2.32
CA PRO A 218 27.89 2.78 1.75
C PRO A 218 27.75 4.03 2.62
N SER A 219 28.81 4.82 2.71
CA SER A 219 28.81 6.10 3.41
C SER A 219 27.91 7.12 2.69
N ASP A 220 27.51 8.18 3.39
CA ASP A 220 26.70 9.25 2.78
C ASP A 220 27.46 9.94 1.63
N GLU A 221 28.80 10.01 1.71
CA GLU A 221 29.66 10.55 0.64
C GLU A 221 29.66 9.64 -0.59
N GLU A 222 29.74 8.32 -0.41
CA GLU A 222 29.68 7.34 -1.51
C GLU A 222 28.31 7.34 -2.18
N LYS A 223 27.21 7.42 -1.41
CA LYS A 223 25.86 7.55 -1.95
C LYS A 223 25.68 8.84 -2.74
N ALA A 224 26.15 9.97 -2.23
CA ALA A 224 26.08 11.26 -2.90
C ALA A 224 26.87 11.26 -4.22
N ALA A 225 28.04 10.65 -4.24
CA ALA A 225 28.86 10.49 -5.45
C ALA A 225 28.19 9.58 -6.50
N GLU A 226 27.47 8.58 -6.06
CA GLU A 226 26.70 7.68 -6.96
C GLU A 226 25.45 8.38 -7.52
N GLU A 227 24.73 9.16 -6.72
CA GLU A 227 23.60 9.96 -7.18
C GLU A 227 24.02 11.06 -8.16
N GLU A 228 25.15 11.71 -7.94
CA GLU A 228 25.70 12.70 -8.86
C GLU A 228 26.03 12.10 -10.23
N LYS A 229 26.57 10.86 -10.26
CA LYS A 229 26.83 10.12 -11.52
C LYS A 229 25.53 9.84 -12.30
N LYS A 230 24.40 9.67 -11.64
CA LYS A 230 23.10 9.40 -12.29
C LYS A 230 22.54 10.64 -13.02
N ASN A 231 23.13 11.83 -12.87
CA ASN A 231 22.78 13.09 -13.56
C ASN A 231 21.28 13.35 -13.67
N LYS A 232 20.54 13.12 -12.58
CA LYS A 232 19.09 13.28 -12.55
C LYS A 232 18.69 14.75 -12.58
N PRO A 233 17.70 15.17 -13.39
CA PRO A 233 17.18 16.52 -13.39
C PRO A 233 16.65 16.89 -11.98
N TRP A 234 16.88 18.13 -11.53
CA TRP A 234 16.50 18.60 -10.20
C TRP A 234 15.00 18.41 -9.86
N TRP A 235 14.11 18.48 -10.86
CA TRP A 235 12.67 18.30 -10.67
C TRP A 235 12.29 16.85 -10.30
N LYS A 236 13.12 15.86 -10.61
CA LYS A 236 12.87 14.46 -10.22
C LYS A 236 12.87 14.29 -8.71
N ALA A 237 13.63 15.08 -7.97
CA ALA A 237 13.59 15.07 -6.51
C ALA A 237 12.20 15.39 -5.93
N PHE A 238 11.34 16.10 -6.67
CA PHE A 238 9.96 16.39 -6.24
C PHE A 238 8.98 15.26 -6.54
N VAL A 239 9.22 14.45 -7.56
CA VAL A 239 8.30 13.39 -8.01
C VAL A 239 8.77 11.97 -7.69
N GLU A 240 10.06 11.72 -7.59
CA GLU A 240 10.63 10.42 -7.21
C GLU A 240 10.78 10.32 -5.69
N ARG A 241 10.49 9.14 -5.13
CA ARG A 241 10.77 8.86 -3.71
C ARG A 241 12.24 8.51 -3.55
N PRO A 242 12.89 8.93 -2.44
CA PRO A 242 14.23 8.43 -2.11
C PRO A 242 14.21 6.90 -2.03
N GLU A 243 15.29 6.26 -2.43
CA GLU A 243 15.41 4.83 -2.25
C GLU A 243 15.57 4.50 -0.76
N LEU A 244 14.83 3.51 -0.29
CA LEU A 244 15.01 2.98 1.05
C LEU A 244 16.27 2.13 1.12
N ARG A 245 16.86 2.07 2.29
CA ARG A 245 18.03 1.26 2.61
C ARG A 245 17.82 -0.20 2.23
N LYS A 246 18.74 -0.78 1.45
CA LYS A 246 18.75 -2.18 1.01
C LYS A 246 20.18 -2.71 0.96
N ILE A 247 20.33 -3.98 1.22
CA ILE A 247 21.63 -4.67 1.25
C ILE A 247 21.85 -5.64 0.07
N GLY A 248 20.92 -5.66 -0.89
CA GLY A 248 21.01 -6.52 -2.06
C GLY A 248 20.66 -7.99 -1.78
N ILE A 249 19.66 -8.27 -0.94
CA ILE A 249 19.13 -9.62 -0.71
C ILE A 249 17.66 -9.73 -1.09
N GLY A 250 17.26 -10.90 -1.56
CA GLY A 250 15.86 -11.25 -1.85
C GLY A 250 15.42 -12.52 -1.11
N PRO A 251 14.10 -12.69 -0.90
CA PRO A 251 13.53 -13.87 -0.27
C PRO A 251 13.70 -15.11 -1.18
N ARG A 252 13.78 -16.27 -0.56
CA ARG A 252 13.64 -17.53 -1.28
C ARG A 252 12.19 -17.71 -1.71
N ILE A 253 11.95 -17.74 -3.01
CA ILE A 253 10.62 -17.91 -3.62
C ILE A 253 10.70 -19.07 -4.60
N THR A 254 9.77 -20.01 -4.49
CA THR A 254 9.66 -21.14 -5.42
C THR A 254 9.47 -20.62 -6.84
N PRO A 255 10.29 -21.07 -7.82
CA PRO A 255 10.23 -20.58 -9.19
C PRO A 255 9.04 -21.17 -9.95
N ILE A 256 7.92 -20.45 -9.95
CA ILE A 256 6.68 -20.79 -10.64
C ILE A 256 6.53 -19.89 -11.86
N ILE A 257 6.15 -20.47 -13.00
CA ILE A 257 5.82 -19.71 -14.21
C ILE A 257 4.48 -18.98 -13.97
N GLY A 258 4.53 -17.66 -13.90
CA GLY A 258 3.35 -16.80 -13.67
C GLY A 258 2.71 -16.30 -14.96
N GLN A 259 3.49 -16.23 -16.06
CA GLN A 259 3.02 -15.77 -17.35
C GLN A 259 3.74 -16.50 -18.49
N VAL A 260 2.99 -16.85 -19.52
CA VAL A 260 3.54 -17.33 -20.79
C VAL A 260 2.88 -16.50 -21.90
N LEU A 261 3.71 -15.85 -22.71
CA LEU A 261 3.21 -14.98 -23.78
C LEU A 261 2.77 -15.84 -24.99
N ASP A 262 1.60 -15.51 -25.55
CA ASP A 262 1.05 -16.16 -26.72
C ASP A 262 0.66 -15.09 -27.77
N PRO A 263 1.28 -15.14 -28.98
CA PRO A 263 2.33 -16.01 -29.41
C PRO A 263 3.66 -15.74 -28.69
N GLY A 264 4.45 -16.78 -28.43
CA GLY A 264 5.76 -16.66 -27.82
C GLY A 264 6.53 -17.97 -27.65
N PRO A 265 7.86 -17.89 -27.48
CA PRO A 265 8.73 -19.08 -27.41
C PRO A 265 8.33 -20.07 -26.31
N GLY A 266 7.93 -19.56 -25.13
CA GLY A 266 7.50 -20.41 -24.02
C GLY A 266 6.23 -21.20 -24.32
N THR A 267 5.23 -20.56 -24.96
CA THR A 267 3.99 -21.23 -25.38
C THR A 267 4.26 -22.30 -26.44
N GLU A 268 5.11 -21.99 -27.42
CA GLU A 268 5.50 -22.92 -28.50
C GLU A 268 6.25 -24.13 -27.98
N ALA A 269 7.07 -23.96 -26.95
CA ALA A 269 7.74 -25.06 -26.27
C ALA A 269 6.79 -25.87 -25.38
N GLY A 270 5.57 -25.40 -25.10
CA GLY A 270 4.59 -26.09 -24.30
C GLY A 270 4.65 -25.79 -22.81
N LEU A 271 5.35 -24.71 -22.39
CA LEU A 271 5.30 -24.21 -21.00
C LEU A 271 3.91 -23.65 -20.69
N LYS A 272 3.49 -23.77 -19.43
CA LYS A 272 2.19 -23.29 -18.96
C LYS A 272 2.34 -22.49 -17.65
N VAL A 273 1.40 -21.58 -17.45
CA VAL A 273 1.25 -20.91 -16.17
C VAL A 273 0.99 -21.94 -15.07
N GLY A 274 1.69 -21.80 -13.95
CA GLY A 274 1.65 -22.73 -12.83
C GLY A 274 2.70 -23.85 -12.88
N ASP A 275 3.50 -23.96 -13.95
CA ASP A 275 4.63 -24.89 -13.99
C ASP A 275 5.68 -24.46 -12.96
N ILE A 276 6.14 -25.40 -12.13
CA ILE A 276 7.23 -25.18 -11.17
C ILE A 276 8.54 -25.59 -11.85
N VAL A 277 9.49 -24.68 -11.98
CA VAL A 277 10.79 -24.94 -12.58
C VAL A 277 11.67 -25.65 -11.57
N GLU A 278 12.01 -26.92 -11.84
CA GLU A 278 12.90 -27.73 -10.99
C GLU A 278 14.38 -27.58 -11.43
N LYS A 279 14.60 -27.55 -12.74
CA LYS A 279 15.95 -27.43 -13.33
C LYS A 279 15.92 -26.63 -14.63
N ILE A 280 17.06 -26.00 -14.95
CA ILE A 280 17.33 -25.45 -16.28
C ILE A 280 18.68 -26.02 -16.75
N ASN A 281 18.73 -26.62 -17.94
CA ASN A 281 19.91 -27.31 -18.49
C ASN A 281 20.53 -28.33 -17.50
N GLY A 282 19.69 -28.98 -16.66
CA GLY A 282 20.11 -29.93 -15.64
C GLY A 282 20.55 -29.33 -14.30
N GLN A 283 20.78 -28.02 -14.23
CA GLN A 283 21.10 -27.32 -12.98
C GLN A 283 19.83 -27.06 -12.17
N ALA A 284 19.83 -27.35 -10.86
CA ALA A 284 18.71 -27.18 -9.99
C ALA A 284 18.39 -25.69 -9.72
N MET A 285 17.12 -25.31 -9.81
CA MET A 285 16.61 -23.98 -9.50
C MET A 285 15.87 -24.04 -8.16
N ILE A 286 16.46 -23.50 -7.11
CA ILE A 286 15.92 -23.56 -5.75
C ILE A 286 15.06 -22.32 -5.44
N SER A 287 15.40 -21.22 -6.10
CA SER A 287 14.73 -19.92 -5.93
C SER A 287 14.47 -19.27 -7.29
N LEU A 288 13.49 -18.37 -7.30
CA LEU A 288 13.23 -17.48 -8.43
C LEU A 288 14.49 -16.72 -8.88
N SER A 289 15.34 -16.33 -7.93
CA SER A 289 16.60 -15.62 -8.21
C SER A 289 17.56 -16.48 -9.04
N ASP A 290 17.57 -17.79 -8.82
CA ASP A 290 18.44 -18.71 -9.59
C ASP A 290 18.03 -18.74 -11.05
N VAL A 291 16.70 -18.71 -11.31
CA VAL A 291 16.18 -18.69 -12.69
C VAL A 291 16.60 -17.42 -13.41
N TYR A 292 16.46 -16.25 -12.76
CA TYR A 292 16.87 -14.98 -13.36
C TYR A 292 18.37 -14.88 -13.59
N ALA A 293 19.18 -15.32 -12.62
CA ALA A 293 20.64 -15.35 -12.77
C ALA A 293 21.04 -16.24 -13.95
N PHE A 294 20.49 -17.45 -14.01
CA PHE A 294 20.77 -18.39 -15.08
C PHE A 294 20.37 -17.87 -16.46
N GLN A 295 19.18 -17.24 -16.57
CA GLN A 295 18.74 -16.63 -17.81
C GLN A 295 19.64 -15.46 -18.25
N THR A 296 20.13 -14.65 -17.29
CA THR A 296 21.04 -13.53 -17.58
C THR A 296 22.41 -14.00 -18.06
N GLU A 297 22.91 -15.10 -17.53
CA GLU A 297 24.18 -15.70 -17.97
C GLU A 297 24.09 -16.37 -19.36
N HIS A 298 22.90 -16.80 -19.79
CA HIS A 298 22.67 -17.56 -21.02
C HIS A 298 21.73 -16.82 -22.00
N VAL A 299 21.88 -15.50 -22.10
CA VAL A 299 21.05 -14.69 -23.01
C VAL A 299 21.19 -15.17 -24.46
N GLY A 300 20.06 -15.44 -25.09
CA GLY A 300 20.01 -15.89 -26.49
C GLY A 300 20.24 -17.40 -26.73
N GLU A 301 20.52 -18.16 -25.70
CA GLU A 301 20.70 -19.60 -25.81
C GLU A 301 19.39 -20.36 -25.62
N PRO A 302 19.19 -21.50 -26.32
CA PRO A 302 18.10 -22.42 -26.02
C PRO A 302 18.27 -23.00 -24.62
N LEU A 303 17.18 -22.94 -23.81
CA LEU A 303 17.19 -23.46 -22.46
C LEU A 303 16.18 -24.59 -22.29
N THR A 304 16.65 -25.70 -21.70
CA THR A 304 15.81 -26.86 -21.38
C THR A 304 15.31 -26.75 -19.95
N TYR A 305 14.03 -26.51 -19.80
CA TYR A 305 13.32 -26.43 -18.53
C TYR A 305 12.80 -27.80 -18.12
N SER A 306 13.24 -28.33 -16.98
CA SER A 306 12.59 -29.46 -16.33
C SER A 306 11.54 -28.87 -15.36
N VAL A 307 10.26 -29.08 -15.65
CA VAL A 307 9.16 -28.50 -14.88
C VAL A 307 8.25 -29.57 -14.27
N ILE A 308 7.66 -29.23 -13.13
CA ILE A 308 6.61 -30.02 -12.46
C ILE A 308 5.27 -29.33 -12.70
N ARG A 309 4.30 -30.05 -13.22
CA ARG A 309 2.96 -29.53 -13.59
C ARG A 309 1.84 -30.28 -12.87
N GLY A 310 0.86 -29.50 -12.41
CA GLY A 310 -0.40 -30.00 -11.86
C GLY A 310 -0.28 -30.66 -10.49
N GLU A 311 -1.42 -31.05 -9.92
CA GLU A 311 -1.52 -31.74 -8.63
C GLU A 311 -0.85 -33.11 -8.64
N ASP A 312 -0.87 -33.81 -9.81
CA ASP A 312 -0.23 -35.11 -10.02
C ASP A 312 1.29 -35.03 -10.13
N LYS A 313 1.88 -33.83 -10.05
CA LYS A 313 3.34 -33.60 -10.12
C LYS A 313 4.01 -34.24 -11.34
N GLN A 314 3.36 -34.15 -12.50
CA GLN A 314 3.92 -34.67 -13.75
C GLN A 314 5.17 -33.86 -14.15
N LYS A 315 6.23 -34.56 -14.56
CA LYS A 315 7.49 -33.93 -15.00
C LYS A 315 7.53 -33.81 -16.52
N PHE A 316 7.95 -32.64 -16.99
CA PHE A 316 8.14 -32.33 -18.39
C PHE A 316 9.54 -31.75 -18.60
N GLU A 317 10.19 -32.12 -19.72
CA GLU A 317 11.40 -31.45 -20.20
C GLU A 317 11.05 -30.70 -21.48
N LEU A 318 11.18 -29.37 -21.47
CA LEU A 318 10.74 -28.50 -22.54
C LEU A 318 11.86 -27.55 -22.92
N THR A 319 12.30 -27.59 -24.17
CA THR A 319 13.35 -26.69 -24.65
C THR A 319 12.75 -25.46 -25.28
N VAL A 320 13.05 -24.29 -24.73
CA VAL A 320 12.62 -22.98 -25.19
C VAL A 320 13.75 -22.31 -25.96
N VAL A 321 13.49 -21.98 -27.22
CA VAL A 321 14.43 -21.25 -28.07
C VAL A 321 14.05 -19.78 -28.02
N PRO A 322 14.88 -18.88 -27.43
CA PRO A 322 14.53 -17.47 -27.27
C PRO A 322 14.49 -16.74 -28.60
N ARG A 323 13.67 -15.72 -28.73
CA ARG A 323 13.54 -14.88 -29.93
C ARG A 323 13.45 -13.41 -29.58
N LEU A 324 13.81 -12.55 -30.54
CA LEU A 324 13.58 -11.12 -30.40
C LEU A 324 12.08 -10.82 -30.41
N PRO A 325 11.57 -10.03 -29.47
CA PRO A 325 10.19 -9.56 -29.50
C PRO A 325 10.00 -8.56 -30.66
N VAL A 326 8.76 -8.43 -31.15
CA VAL A 326 8.39 -7.40 -32.13
C VAL A 326 8.01 -6.08 -31.45
N GLU A 327 7.59 -6.14 -30.21
CA GLU A 327 7.36 -5.01 -29.35
C GLU A 327 8.03 -5.27 -27.99
N PRO A 328 8.83 -4.33 -27.47
CA PRO A 328 9.24 -3.08 -28.11
C PRO A 328 10.18 -3.30 -29.30
N SER A 329 10.06 -2.45 -30.33
CA SER A 329 10.81 -2.59 -31.60
C SER A 329 12.32 -2.32 -31.46
N ASP A 330 12.76 -1.79 -30.33
CA ASP A 330 14.16 -1.50 -29.98
C ASP A 330 14.77 -2.57 -29.08
N ALA A 331 14.06 -3.67 -28.82
CA ALA A 331 14.59 -4.79 -28.05
C ALA A 331 15.83 -5.37 -28.74
N LYS A 332 16.94 -5.44 -28.01
CA LYS A 332 18.25 -5.90 -28.52
C LYS A 332 18.53 -7.36 -28.20
N GLU A 333 17.83 -7.91 -27.23
CA GLU A 333 18.10 -9.24 -26.68
C GLU A 333 16.93 -10.19 -26.91
N PRO A 334 17.21 -11.44 -27.34
CA PRO A 334 16.18 -12.45 -27.45
C PRO A 334 15.70 -12.90 -26.08
N LEU A 335 14.39 -13.11 -25.96
CA LEU A 335 13.70 -13.47 -24.73
C LEU A 335 12.94 -14.79 -24.88
N TRP A 336 12.70 -15.48 -23.78
CA TRP A 336 11.97 -16.77 -23.75
C TRP A 336 10.44 -16.61 -23.70
N GLY A 337 9.93 -15.39 -23.57
CA GLY A 337 8.47 -15.12 -23.54
C GLY A 337 7.76 -15.69 -22.32
N ILE A 338 8.46 -15.81 -21.19
CA ILE A 338 7.93 -16.28 -19.92
C ILE A 338 8.16 -15.24 -18.82
N GLY A 339 7.21 -15.14 -17.90
CA GLY A 339 7.33 -14.35 -16.68
C GLY A 339 7.15 -15.25 -15.46
N MET A 340 7.96 -15.04 -14.45
CA MET A 340 7.91 -15.82 -13.21
C MET A 340 6.90 -15.19 -12.22
N ASP A 341 6.23 -16.03 -11.42
CA ASP A 341 5.36 -15.58 -10.33
C ASP A 341 6.22 -15.15 -9.12
N ARG A 342 6.19 -13.88 -8.81
CA ARG A 342 6.94 -13.30 -7.69
C ARG A 342 6.34 -13.63 -6.31
N ALA A 343 5.12 -14.16 -6.27
CA ALA A 343 4.48 -14.56 -5.02
C ALA A 343 4.89 -15.99 -4.58
N GLY A 344 5.35 -16.83 -5.51
CA GLY A 344 5.66 -18.23 -5.25
C GLY A 344 4.43 -19.02 -4.82
N VAL A 345 4.62 -19.97 -3.91
CA VAL A 345 3.51 -20.76 -3.34
C VAL A 345 2.61 -19.85 -2.48
N ARG A 346 1.33 -19.87 -2.80
CA ARG A 346 0.33 -19.08 -2.08
C ARG A 346 -0.38 -19.92 -1.03
N GLY A 347 -0.61 -19.31 0.13
CA GLY A 347 -1.37 -19.89 1.23
C GLY A 347 -2.51 -18.98 1.66
N MET A 348 -3.26 -19.44 2.66
CA MET A 348 -4.30 -18.65 3.33
C MET A 348 -3.96 -18.52 4.81
N SER A 349 -4.04 -17.30 5.34
CA SER A 349 -3.90 -16.99 6.76
C SER A 349 -5.24 -16.51 7.31
N TYR A 350 -5.57 -16.94 8.52
CA TYR A 350 -6.79 -16.57 9.26
C TYR A 350 -6.38 -15.84 10.56
N PRO A 351 -5.90 -14.59 10.46
CA PRO A 351 -5.35 -13.89 11.63
C PRO A 351 -6.43 -13.61 12.67
N GLY A 352 -6.03 -13.63 13.95
CA GLY A 352 -6.92 -13.26 15.06
C GLY A 352 -7.38 -11.81 14.94
N ILE A 353 -8.61 -11.51 15.41
CA ILE A 353 -9.19 -10.16 15.32
C ILE A 353 -8.32 -9.14 16.06
N ALA A 354 -7.98 -9.43 17.32
CA ALA A 354 -7.13 -8.55 18.12
C ALA A 354 -5.72 -8.40 17.53
N ASP A 355 -5.15 -9.50 16.97
CA ASP A 355 -3.85 -9.51 16.35
C ASP A 355 -3.77 -8.55 15.13
N GLN A 356 -4.82 -8.51 14.30
CA GLN A 356 -4.91 -7.60 13.16
C GLN A 356 -4.89 -6.12 13.61
N VAL A 357 -5.68 -5.79 14.63
CA VAL A 357 -5.77 -4.42 15.16
C VAL A 357 -4.45 -4.01 15.82
N ILE A 358 -3.89 -4.89 16.67
CA ILE A 358 -2.60 -4.63 17.35
C ILE A 358 -1.48 -4.44 16.32
N LYS A 359 -1.40 -5.32 15.31
CA LYS A 359 -0.39 -5.19 14.25
C LYS A 359 -0.57 -3.89 13.45
N SER A 360 -1.81 -3.45 13.19
CA SER A 360 -2.05 -2.17 12.52
C SER A 360 -1.56 -0.99 13.35
N LEU A 361 -1.80 -1.00 14.67
CA LEU A 361 -1.27 0.01 15.60
C LEU A 361 0.26 0.01 15.66
N LEU A 362 0.88 -1.17 15.71
CA LEU A 362 2.34 -1.32 15.70
C LEU A 362 2.95 -0.85 14.38
N MET A 363 2.32 -1.15 13.23
CA MET A 363 2.76 -0.63 11.92
C MET A 363 2.78 0.89 11.93
N MET A 364 1.73 1.52 12.41
CA MET A 364 1.65 2.98 12.50
C MET A 364 2.72 3.54 13.45
N LYS A 365 2.87 2.96 14.65
CA LYS A 365 3.92 3.35 15.60
C LYS A 365 5.32 3.25 14.97
N ASN A 366 5.61 2.13 14.28
CA ASN A 366 6.90 1.89 13.65
C ASN A 366 7.17 2.90 12.52
N THR A 367 6.16 3.20 11.69
CA THR A 367 6.29 4.18 10.61
C THR A 367 6.55 5.58 11.16
N LEU A 368 5.74 6.04 12.11
CA LEU A 368 5.93 7.35 12.74
C LEU A 368 7.26 7.42 13.50
N GLY A 369 7.63 6.35 14.19
CA GLY A 369 8.91 6.23 14.87
C GLY A 369 10.09 6.35 13.91
N ALA A 370 10.04 5.64 12.78
CA ALA A 370 11.09 5.71 11.77
C ALA A 370 11.22 7.12 11.16
N ILE A 371 10.08 7.80 10.89
CA ILE A 371 10.08 9.16 10.33
C ILE A 371 10.74 10.17 11.27
N VAL A 372 10.55 10.05 12.59
CA VAL A 372 11.12 10.98 13.58
C VAL A 372 12.51 10.57 14.05
N THR A 373 12.97 9.37 13.71
CA THR A 373 14.30 8.87 14.12
C THR A 373 15.40 9.54 13.28
N PRO A 374 16.36 10.23 13.90
CA PRO A 374 17.48 10.82 13.15
C PRO A 374 18.27 9.74 12.40
N LYS A 375 18.72 10.06 11.19
CA LYS A 375 19.45 9.15 10.28
C LYS A 375 18.65 7.95 9.72
N SER A 376 17.34 7.83 10.02
CA SER A 376 16.49 6.89 9.29
C SER A 376 16.27 7.38 7.86
N GLU A 377 16.37 6.48 6.89
CA GLU A 377 16.07 6.81 5.49
C GLU A 377 14.54 6.86 5.23
N VAL A 378 13.74 6.36 6.18
CA VAL A 378 12.28 6.48 6.13
C VAL A 378 11.88 7.92 6.48
N SER A 379 11.25 8.60 5.54
CA SER A 379 10.85 10.00 5.65
C SER A 379 9.38 10.20 5.28
N VAL A 380 8.86 11.39 5.50
CA VAL A 380 7.48 11.76 5.13
C VAL A 380 7.19 11.60 3.63
N SER A 381 8.22 11.63 2.77
CA SER A 381 8.06 11.38 1.33
C SER A 381 7.68 9.94 0.99
N HIS A 382 7.86 8.99 1.92
CA HIS A 382 7.43 7.58 1.76
C HIS A 382 5.98 7.35 2.16
N LEU A 383 5.31 8.35 2.74
CA LEU A 383 3.89 8.26 3.02
C LEU A 383 3.09 8.31 1.71
N SER A 384 2.03 7.54 1.64
CA SER A 384 1.08 7.60 0.52
C SER A 384 -0.04 8.58 0.84
N GLY A 385 -0.35 9.42 -0.14
CA GLY A 385 -1.49 10.32 -0.10
C GLY A 385 -2.78 9.65 -0.59
N PRO A 386 -3.86 10.41 -0.70
CA PRO A 386 -5.14 9.88 -1.16
C PRO A 386 -5.06 9.19 -2.53
N VAL A 387 -4.26 9.72 -3.46
CA VAL A 387 -4.08 9.14 -4.80
C VAL A 387 -3.36 7.81 -4.73
N GLY A 388 -2.30 7.69 -3.93
CA GLY A 388 -1.57 6.43 -3.74
C GLY A 388 -2.43 5.36 -3.07
N ILE A 389 -3.20 5.76 -2.03
CA ILE A 389 -4.11 4.84 -1.33
C ILE A 389 -5.24 4.36 -2.26
N MET A 390 -5.87 5.27 -3.04
CA MET A 390 -6.87 4.88 -4.06
C MET A 390 -6.26 3.96 -5.11
N GLY A 391 -5.04 4.27 -5.53
CA GLY A 391 -4.28 3.43 -6.44
C GLY A 391 -4.05 2.02 -5.91
N LEU A 392 -3.67 1.90 -4.64
CA LEU A 392 -3.49 0.59 -4.00
C LEU A 392 -4.81 -0.19 -3.92
N TYR A 393 -5.93 0.45 -3.54
CA TYR A 393 -7.24 -0.20 -3.59
C TYR A 393 -7.60 -0.66 -5.01
N TYR A 394 -7.30 0.15 -6.04
CA TYR A 394 -7.52 -0.23 -7.43
C TYR A 394 -6.73 -1.48 -7.80
N ASP A 395 -5.44 -1.53 -7.44
CA ASP A 395 -4.57 -2.66 -7.70
C ASP A 395 -5.09 -3.92 -6.97
N LEU A 396 -5.47 -3.79 -5.70
CA LEU A 396 -6.03 -4.89 -4.90
C LEU A 396 -7.35 -5.42 -5.50
N PHE A 397 -8.29 -4.56 -5.92
CA PHE A 397 -9.51 -4.99 -6.58
C PHE A 397 -9.28 -5.63 -7.95
N SER A 398 -8.18 -5.29 -8.62
CA SER A 398 -7.80 -5.84 -9.92
C SER A 398 -7.18 -7.23 -9.85
N MET A 399 -6.69 -7.64 -8.66
CA MET A 399 -6.10 -8.96 -8.41
C MET A 399 -7.18 -10.04 -8.32
N GLU A 400 -6.82 -11.27 -8.65
CA GLU A 400 -7.63 -12.44 -8.37
C GLU A 400 -7.81 -12.62 -6.85
N ASN A 401 -9.06 -12.78 -6.38
CA ASN A 401 -9.40 -12.80 -4.95
C ASN A 401 -8.96 -11.55 -4.16
N GLY A 402 -8.71 -10.44 -4.85
CA GLY A 402 -8.20 -9.19 -4.27
C GLY A 402 -9.11 -8.56 -3.22
N TRP A 403 -10.42 -8.86 -3.25
CA TRP A 403 -11.38 -8.41 -2.23
C TRP A 403 -10.97 -8.80 -0.80
N ARG A 404 -10.24 -9.92 -0.61
CA ARG A 404 -9.73 -10.35 0.69
C ARG A 404 -8.61 -9.42 1.19
N PHE A 405 -7.74 -8.98 0.28
CA PHE A 405 -6.73 -7.97 0.58
C PHE A 405 -7.36 -6.60 0.85
N VAL A 406 -8.44 -6.25 0.13
CA VAL A 406 -9.20 -5.02 0.37
C VAL A 406 -9.77 -5.01 1.79
N LEU A 407 -10.38 -6.09 2.25
CA LEU A 407 -10.87 -6.22 3.63
C LEU A 407 -9.74 -6.02 4.64
N TRP A 408 -8.62 -6.73 4.46
CA TRP A 408 -7.46 -6.61 5.35
C TRP A 408 -6.85 -5.21 5.33
N PHE A 409 -6.70 -4.62 4.16
CA PHE A 409 -6.16 -3.26 4.03
C PHE A 409 -7.12 -2.23 4.65
N SER A 410 -8.45 -2.46 4.58
CA SER A 410 -9.45 -1.63 5.23
C SER A 410 -9.37 -1.69 6.77
N VAL A 411 -8.91 -2.80 7.36
CA VAL A 411 -8.58 -2.82 8.81
C VAL A 411 -7.49 -1.80 9.12
N ILE A 412 -6.39 -1.85 8.37
CA ILE A 412 -5.25 -0.93 8.56
C ILE A 412 -5.69 0.52 8.37
N MET A 413 -6.45 0.79 7.31
CA MET A 413 -6.92 2.14 6.99
C MET A 413 -7.82 2.72 8.07
N ASN A 414 -8.74 1.94 8.63
CA ASN A 414 -9.63 2.41 9.69
C ASN A 414 -8.91 2.61 11.02
N VAL A 415 -7.96 1.74 11.36
CA VAL A 415 -7.10 1.95 12.54
C VAL A 415 -6.27 3.22 12.37
N ASN A 416 -5.66 3.42 11.20
CA ASN A 416 -4.89 4.63 10.90
C ASN A 416 -5.77 5.89 10.94
N LEU A 417 -6.97 5.85 10.35
CA LEU A 417 -7.92 6.96 10.38
C LEU A 417 -8.32 7.32 11.81
N ALA A 418 -8.61 6.32 12.65
CA ALA A 418 -8.96 6.55 14.05
C ALA A 418 -7.81 7.18 14.85
N VAL A 419 -6.58 6.66 14.70
CA VAL A 419 -5.43 7.16 15.46
C VAL A 419 -4.97 8.53 14.97
N LEU A 420 -4.90 8.74 13.65
CA LEU A 420 -4.50 10.03 13.07
C LEU A 420 -5.47 11.14 13.46
N ASN A 421 -6.78 10.87 13.44
CA ASN A 421 -7.77 11.85 13.86
C ASN A 421 -7.74 12.15 15.36
N LEU A 422 -7.16 11.27 16.18
CA LEU A 422 -6.95 11.56 17.61
C LEU A 422 -5.67 12.35 17.90
N LEU A 423 -4.81 12.61 16.90
CA LEU A 423 -3.63 13.46 17.11
C LEU A 423 -4.03 14.89 17.46
N PRO A 424 -3.25 15.60 18.31
CA PRO A 424 -3.58 16.93 18.83
C PRO A 424 -3.36 18.04 17.79
N PHE A 425 -3.77 17.81 16.54
CA PHE A 425 -3.67 18.82 15.48
C PHE A 425 -4.97 19.61 15.32
N PRO A 426 -4.90 20.92 15.13
CA PRO A 426 -6.07 21.82 15.20
C PRO A 426 -7.21 21.52 14.23
N VAL A 427 -6.95 20.78 13.16
CA VAL A 427 -7.91 20.44 12.09
C VAL A 427 -8.51 19.05 12.28
N LEU A 428 -7.92 18.24 13.17
CA LEU A 428 -8.37 16.88 13.45
C LEU A 428 -9.23 16.84 14.72
N ASP A 429 -9.99 15.78 14.90
CA ASP A 429 -10.86 15.59 16.08
C ASP A 429 -10.09 15.68 17.41
N GLY A 430 -8.85 15.15 17.43
CA GLY A 430 -7.95 15.26 18.58
C GLY A 430 -7.62 16.69 18.96
N GLY A 431 -7.53 17.61 18.00
CA GLY A 431 -7.37 19.03 18.25
C GLY A 431 -8.59 19.63 18.95
N HIS A 432 -9.81 19.24 18.55
CA HIS A 432 -11.02 19.64 19.22
C HIS A 432 -11.11 19.10 20.65
N ILE A 433 -10.67 17.84 20.86
CA ILE A 433 -10.57 17.24 22.20
C ILE A 433 -9.61 18.03 23.09
N VAL A 434 -8.41 18.37 22.58
CA VAL A 434 -7.41 19.16 23.32
C VAL A 434 -7.95 20.55 23.66
N MET A 435 -8.60 21.23 22.71
CA MET A 435 -9.19 22.55 22.93
C MET A 435 -10.31 22.50 23.96
N ALA A 436 -11.22 21.54 23.85
CA ALA A 436 -12.32 21.38 24.81
C ALA A 436 -11.78 21.01 26.21
N THR A 437 -10.71 20.22 26.29
CA THR A 437 -10.02 19.90 27.54
C THR A 437 -9.38 21.15 28.16
N PHE A 438 -8.75 21.99 27.33
CA PHE A 438 -8.20 23.28 27.79
C PHE A 438 -9.31 24.22 28.30
N GLU A 439 -10.42 24.33 27.61
CA GLU A 439 -11.60 25.11 28.08
C GLU A 439 -12.11 24.58 29.43
N TRP A 440 -12.17 23.26 29.59
CA TRP A 440 -12.60 22.62 30.82
C TRP A 440 -11.70 22.96 32.01
N VAL A 441 -10.37 22.85 31.82
CA VAL A 441 -9.39 23.12 32.88
C VAL A 441 -9.24 24.59 33.17
N SER A 442 -9.17 25.45 32.15
CA SER A 442 -8.96 26.90 32.28
C SER A 442 -10.21 27.65 32.70
N ARG A 443 -11.40 27.03 32.56
CA ARG A 443 -12.74 27.64 32.75
C ARG A 443 -12.95 28.94 31.93
N LYS A 444 -12.21 29.08 30.82
CA LYS A 444 -12.26 30.20 29.91
C LYS A 444 -12.35 29.71 28.50
N PRO A 445 -13.25 30.23 27.66
CA PRO A 445 -13.32 29.86 26.24
C PRO A 445 -12.06 30.33 25.52
N VAL A 446 -11.60 29.51 24.57
CA VAL A 446 -10.52 29.91 23.67
C VAL A 446 -10.99 31.02 22.74
N LYS A 447 -10.15 32.04 22.53
CA LYS A 447 -10.51 33.17 21.64
C LYS A 447 -10.67 32.67 20.22
N PHE A 448 -11.84 32.82 19.63
CA PHE A 448 -12.19 32.33 18.28
C PHE A 448 -11.17 32.73 17.20
N ARG A 449 -10.74 34.01 17.17
CA ARG A 449 -9.77 34.48 16.16
C ARG A 449 -8.41 33.76 16.19
N VAL A 450 -7.93 33.42 17.41
CA VAL A 450 -6.66 32.68 17.55
C VAL A 450 -6.80 31.27 17.03
N LEU A 451 -7.92 30.63 17.35
CA LEU A 451 -8.25 29.29 16.89
C LEU A 451 -8.36 29.23 15.37
N GLU A 452 -9.14 30.13 14.78
CA GLU A 452 -9.33 30.25 13.33
C GLU A 452 -8.00 30.46 12.60
N MET A 453 -7.12 31.32 13.12
CA MET A 453 -5.79 31.56 12.54
C MET A 453 -4.91 30.29 12.56
N ILE A 454 -4.88 29.57 13.70
CA ILE A 454 -4.10 28.34 13.85
C ILE A 454 -4.64 27.25 12.92
N GLN A 455 -5.97 27.09 12.86
CA GLN A 455 -6.62 26.12 11.99
C GLN A 455 -6.37 26.43 10.52
N THR A 456 -6.54 27.68 10.09
CA THR A 456 -6.28 28.10 8.71
C THR A 456 -4.83 27.85 8.31
N ALA A 457 -3.86 28.22 9.16
CA ALA A 457 -2.45 27.95 8.91
C ALA A 457 -2.17 26.45 8.75
N PHE A 458 -2.78 25.63 9.60
CA PHE A 458 -2.63 24.17 9.54
C PHE A 458 -3.31 23.57 8.31
N VAL A 459 -4.49 24.07 7.89
CA VAL A 459 -5.16 23.65 6.63
C VAL A 459 -4.25 23.92 5.42
N VAL A 460 -3.67 25.12 5.35
CA VAL A 460 -2.75 25.47 4.24
C VAL A 460 -1.53 24.57 4.22
N LEU A 461 -0.96 24.28 5.40
CA LEU A 461 0.17 23.35 5.53
C LEU A 461 -0.24 21.92 5.09
N LEU A 462 -1.40 21.44 5.54
CA LEU A 462 -1.92 20.12 5.20
C LEU A 462 -2.19 19.99 3.70
N LEU A 463 -2.80 21.01 3.08
CA LEU A 463 -3.03 21.02 1.63
C LEU A 463 -1.70 21.02 0.85
N GLY A 464 -0.73 21.81 1.28
CA GLY A 464 0.62 21.79 0.69
C GLY A 464 1.27 20.40 0.81
N PHE A 465 1.16 19.78 1.97
CA PHE A 465 1.65 18.42 2.19
C PHE A 465 0.91 17.39 1.33
N MET A 466 -0.41 17.50 1.22
CA MET A 466 -1.21 16.61 0.34
C MET A 466 -0.80 16.74 -1.13
N ILE A 467 -0.58 17.95 -1.62
CA ILE A 467 -0.09 18.18 -2.98
C ILE A 467 1.28 17.53 -3.16
N PHE A 468 2.20 17.75 -2.21
CA PHE A 468 3.55 17.17 -2.25
C PHE A 468 3.50 15.63 -2.32
N VAL A 469 2.72 14.97 -1.46
CA VAL A 469 2.61 13.50 -1.46
C VAL A 469 1.92 13.00 -2.73
N THR A 470 0.89 13.70 -3.21
CA THR A 470 0.20 13.36 -4.47
C THR A 470 1.16 13.41 -5.67
N MET A 471 2.07 14.38 -5.72
CA MET A 471 3.10 14.42 -6.77
C MET A 471 4.00 13.18 -6.75
N LYS A 472 4.37 12.70 -5.55
CA LYS A 472 5.13 11.45 -5.37
C LYS A 472 4.33 10.23 -5.82
N ASP A 473 3.06 10.12 -5.41
CA ASP A 473 2.16 9.01 -5.81
C ASP A 473 2.01 8.94 -7.33
N VAL A 474 1.83 10.07 -7.99
CA VAL A 474 1.72 10.14 -9.47
C VAL A 474 3.06 9.78 -10.13
N GLY A 475 4.17 10.28 -9.58
CA GLY A 475 5.52 9.95 -10.08
C GLY A 475 5.78 8.45 -10.06
N ASP A 476 5.46 7.77 -8.95
CA ASP A 476 5.62 6.32 -8.83
C ASP A 476 4.78 5.55 -9.86
N ARG A 477 3.55 6.01 -10.13
CA ARG A 477 2.67 5.35 -11.11
C ARG A 477 3.14 5.56 -12.55
N VAL A 478 3.59 6.73 -12.90
CA VAL A 478 4.11 7.02 -14.24
C VAL A 478 5.39 6.24 -14.50
N ASN A 479 6.35 6.27 -13.55
CA ASN A 479 7.59 5.52 -13.69
C ASN A 479 7.38 4.00 -13.66
N GLY A 480 6.42 3.50 -12.88
CA GLY A 480 6.04 2.09 -12.84
C GLY A 480 5.34 1.61 -14.12
N ALA A 481 4.61 2.49 -14.81
CA ALA A 481 3.95 2.16 -16.07
C ALA A 481 4.95 2.01 -17.23
N ASP A 482 6.03 2.80 -17.23
CA ASP A 482 7.08 2.74 -18.26
C ASP A 482 7.90 1.43 -18.19
N SER A 483 7.99 0.79 -17.03
CA SER A 483 8.71 -0.49 -16.86
C SER A 483 7.94 -1.72 -17.37
N GLY A 484 6.66 -1.57 -17.77
CA GLY A 484 5.77 -2.63 -18.22
C GLY A 484 5.44 -2.58 -19.72
N GLY A 485 6.39 -2.23 -20.58
CA GLY A 485 6.19 -2.28 -22.03
C GLY A 485 5.57 -3.60 -22.46
N LYS A 486 4.51 -3.57 -23.31
CA LYS A 486 3.85 -4.78 -23.80
C LYS A 486 4.83 -5.57 -24.66
N LEU A 487 5.34 -6.66 -24.10
CA LEU A 487 6.19 -7.59 -24.82
C LEU A 487 5.31 -8.42 -25.78
N ARG A 488 5.62 -8.41 -27.08
CA ARG A 488 4.93 -9.21 -28.10
C ARG A 488 5.92 -9.91 -29.01
N PHE A 489 5.58 -11.12 -29.41
CA PHE A 489 6.32 -11.90 -30.40
C PHE A 489 5.52 -12.07 -31.70
N ALA A 490 6.21 -12.24 -32.82
CA ALA A 490 5.56 -12.62 -34.06
C ALA A 490 5.09 -14.07 -33.98
N PRO A 491 3.92 -14.42 -34.57
CA PRO A 491 3.55 -15.82 -34.75
C PRO A 491 4.58 -16.53 -35.64
N VAL A 492 4.87 -17.80 -35.34
CA VAL A 492 5.69 -18.62 -36.24
C VAL A 492 4.82 -19.05 -37.41
N GLU A 493 5.25 -18.77 -38.64
CA GLU A 493 4.55 -19.23 -39.85
C GLU A 493 4.49 -20.78 -39.84
N GLY A 494 3.27 -21.33 -39.81
CA GLY A 494 3.03 -22.77 -39.85
C GLY A 494 2.49 -23.42 -38.57
N THR A 495 2.37 -22.68 -37.47
CA THR A 495 1.71 -23.20 -36.26
C THR A 495 0.21 -22.89 -36.33
N PRO A 496 -0.70 -23.88 -36.31
CA PRO A 496 -2.15 -23.59 -36.28
C PRO A 496 -2.48 -22.83 -34.98
N PRO A 497 -3.39 -21.84 -35.02
CA PRO A 497 -3.78 -21.09 -33.84
C PRO A 497 -4.32 -22.08 -32.78
N VAL A 498 -3.73 -22.04 -31.60
CA VAL A 498 -4.23 -22.81 -30.45
C VAL A 498 -5.64 -22.28 -30.17
N GLN A 499 -6.67 -23.07 -30.46
CA GLN A 499 -8.05 -22.71 -30.12
C GLN A 499 -8.13 -22.55 -28.60
N PRO A 500 -8.71 -21.44 -28.10
CA PRO A 500 -8.92 -21.28 -26.67
C PRO A 500 -9.76 -22.47 -26.20
N SER A 501 -9.24 -23.23 -25.23
CA SER A 501 -9.96 -24.33 -24.61
C SER A 501 -11.27 -23.79 -24.08
N ALA A 502 -12.38 -24.22 -24.68
CA ALA A 502 -13.72 -23.87 -24.23
C ALA A 502 -13.85 -24.27 -22.75
N GLY A 503 -13.90 -23.27 -21.89
CA GLY A 503 -14.12 -23.47 -20.47
C GLY A 503 -15.40 -24.28 -20.27
N LYS A 504 -15.26 -25.48 -19.71
CA LYS A 504 -16.41 -26.21 -19.20
C LYS A 504 -17.03 -25.38 -18.07
N LYS A 505 -18.33 -25.21 -18.18
CA LYS A 505 -19.24 -24.50 -17.27
C LYS A 505 -19.12 -24.92 -15.82
#